data_c260b96c86fd279717ec35a2ca5172d6
#
_entry.id   c260b96c86fd279717ec35a2ca5172d6
#
_cell.length_a   1.000
_cell.length_b   1.000
_cell.length_c   1.000
_cell.angle_alpha   90.00
_cell.angle_beta   90.00
_cell.angle_gamma   90.00
#
_symmetry.space_group_name_H-M   'P 1'
#
loop_
_entity.id
_entity.type
_entity.pdbx_description
1 polymer ?
#
loop_
_entity_poly.entity_id
_entity_poly.type
_entity_poly.pdbx_seq_one_letter_code
_entity_poly.pdbx_strand_id
1 'polypeptide(L)'
;MYNIIIFSGCGLMRFSLKKIATEVISKETLPTVISEVIVSSEFNDFMDLLIQKNNVICIFDVDNISIKNQEKVFSLIRARFSESSLMVLWKGSELGFYHNFLQSNTASLLSKSVTMCEISNKLHDLVKIKNKIKESKDTSKTRDKTIAIHGLTQRQSQVLKFIMLGMNNKEIARKLGISDKTVSAHRTNIYDKYNVKNAIGLYYKVNEAMLH
;
A
#
# COMPACT_ATOMS: atom_id res chain seq x y z
N MET A 1 16.56 -13.71 2.97
CA MET A 1 16.53 -13.38 1.53
C MET A 1 15.12 -12.97 1.15
N TYR A 2 14.96 -12.01 0.22
CA TYR A 2 13.68 -11.51 -0.29
C TYR A 2 13.50 -11.93 -1.75
N ASN A 3 12.24 -12.05 -2.19
CA ASN A 3 11.89 -12.21 -3.59
C ASN A 3 11.27 -10.90 -4.09
N ILE A 4 11.61 -10.46 -5.29
CA ILE A 4 10.90 -9.38 -5.96
C ILE A 4 9.87 -10.03 -6.87
N ILE A 5 8.59 -9.77 -6.63
CA ILE A 5 7.49 -10.26 -7.46
C ILE A 5 6.89 -9.07 -8.21
N ILE A 6 6.87 -9.16 -9.54
CA ILE A 6 6.40 -8.11 -10.45
C ILE A 6 5.15 -8.59 -11.15
N PHE A 7 4.08 -7.82 -11.07
CA PHE A 7 2.87 -8.02 -11.85
C PHE A 7 2.60 -6.84 -12.77
N SER A 8 2.39 -7.10 -14.04
CA SER A 8 1.83 -6.14 -15.01
C SER A 8 1.19 -6.88 -16.18
N GLY A 9 0.02 -6.43 -16.64
CA GLY A 9 -0.58 -6.89 -17.88
C GLY A 9 0.20 -6.47 -19.15
N CYS A 10 1.06 -5.45 -19.05
CA CYS A 10 1.83 -4.91 -20.18
C CYS A 10 3.20 -5.60 -20.30
N GLY A 11 3.47 -6.26 -21.45
CA GLY A 11 4.72 -6.97 -21.69
C GLY A 11 5.95 -6.08 -21.65
N LEU A 12 5.88 -4.87 -22.23
CA LEU A 12 6.98 -3.89 -22.19
C LEU A 12 7.28 -3.44 -20.75
N MET A 13 6.24 -3.19 -19.96
CA MET A 13 6.39 -2.80 -18.56
C MET A 13 7.05 -3.94 -17.76
N ARG A 14 6.60 -5.19 -17.94
CA ARG A 14 7.23 -6.36 -17.29
C ARG A 14 8.72 -6.47 -17.61
N PHE A 15 9.08 -6.32 -18.89
CA PHE A 15 10.48 -6.38 -19.33
C PHE A 15 11.31 -5.27 -18.67
N SER A 16 10.82 -4.03 -18.70
CA SER A 16 11.51 -2.87 -18.13
C SER A 16 11.67 -2.99 -16.61
N LEU A 17 10.62 -3.37 -15.90
CA LEU A 17 10.66 -3.54 -14.44
C LEU A 17 11.59 -4.69 -14.03
N LYS A 18 11.60 -5.80 -14.78
CA LYS A 18 12.54 -6.90 -14.54
C LYS A 18 13.99 -6.43 -14.70
N LYS A 19 14.28 -5.68 -15.76
CA LYS A 19 15.62 -5.11 -16.00
C LYS A 19 16.04 -4.20 -14.85
N ILE A 20 15.19 -3.24 -14.45
CA ILE A 20 15.45 -2.34 -13.32
C ILE A 20 15.72 -3.14 -12.04
N ALA A 21 14.86 -4.10 -11.71
CA ALA A 21 15.01 -4.90 -10.50
C ALA A 21 16.33 -5.68 -10.51
N THR A 22 16.72 -6.26 -11.64
CA THR A 22 18.00 -6.98 -11.79
C THR A 22 19.19 -6.03 -11.65
N GLU A 23 19.12 -4.82 -12.22
CA GLU A 23 20.17 -3.81 -12.10
C GLU A 23 20.32 -3.29 -10.66
N VAL A 24 19.22 -3.07 -9.94
CA VAL A 24 19.25 -2.66 -8.52
C VAL A 24 19.93 -3.74 -7.68
N ILE A 25 19.64 -5.01 -7.93
CA ILE A 25 20.27 -6.13 -7.22
C ILE A 25 21.78 -6.19 -7.50
N SER A 26 22.20 -6.02 -8.76
CA SER A 26 23.61 -6.12 -9.14
C SER A 26 24.48 -4.97 -8.63
N LYS A 27 23.90 -3.81 -8.39
CA LYS A 27 24.60 -2.61 -7.88
C LYS A 27 24.74 -2.59 -6.35
N GLU A 28 23.97 -3.39 -5.64
CA GLU A 28 24.06 -3.48 -4.18
C GLU A 28 25.33 -4.25 -3.80
N THR A 29 26.28 -3.55 -3.20
CA THR A 29 27.53 -4.12 -2.63
C THR A 29 27.28 -4.92 -1.34
N LEU A 30 26.04 -5.03 -0.91
CA LEU A 30 25.63 -5.79 0.28
C LEU A 30 25.33 -7.25 -0.08
N PRO A 31 25.78 -8.22 0.73
CA PRO A 31 25.60 -9.63 0.42
C PRO A 31 24.12 -9.97 0.28
N THR A 32 23.73 -10.24 -0.93
CA THR A 32 22.52 -10.94 -1.41
C THR A 32 21.35 -11.04 -0.45
N VAL A 33 20.61 -9.97 -0.34
CA VAL A 33 19.34 -9.98 0.39
C VAL A 33 18.18 -10.43 -0.52
N ILE A 34 18.37 -10.35 -1.85
CA ILE A 34 17.36 -10.72 -2.84
C ILE A 34 17.73 -12.06 -3.49
N SER A 35 16.79 -13.02 -3.44
CA SER A 35 16.97 -14.36 -4.00
C SER A 35 16.62 -14.43 -5.47
N GLU A 36 15.51 -13.79 -5.87
CA GLU A 36 14.93 -13.99 -7.19
C GLU A 36 14.04 -12.81 -7.61
N VAL A 37 13.99 -12.54 -8.94
CA VAL A 37 13.03 -11.62 -9.57
C VAL A 37 12.06 -12.44 -10.40
N ILE A 38 10.81 -12.54 -9.95
CA ILE A 38 9.74 -13.29 -10.59
C ILE A 38 8.76 -12.32 -11.24
N VAL A 39 8.35 -12.61 -12.46
CA VAL A 39 7.44 -11.75 -13.24
C VAL A 39 6.21 -12.55 -13.63
N SER A 40 5.03 -12.00 -13.41
CA SER A 40 3.76 -12.61 -13.82
C SER A 40 2.94 -11.66 -14.70
N SER A 41 2.21 -12.23 -15.68
CA SER A 41 1.21 -11.54 -16.49
C SER A 41 -0.22 -11.89 -16.08
N GLU A 42 -0.39 -13.06 -15.48
CA GLU A 42 -1.68 -13.58 -15.05
C GLU A 42 -1.92 -13.29 -13.57
N PHE A 43 -3.11 -12.77 -13.28
CA PHE A 43 -3.44 -12.33 -11.91
C PHE A 43 -3.49 -13.50 -10.91
N ASN A 44 -3.99 -14.67 -11.34
CA ASN A 44 -4.07 -15.83 -10.46
C ASN A 44 -2.67 -16.37 -10.11
N ASP A 45 -1.79 -16.50 -11.09
CA ASP A 45 -0.40 -16.92 -10.87
C ASP A 45 0.34 -15.95 -9.94
N PHE A 46 0.11 -14.65 -10.13
CA PHE A 46 0.66 -13.63 -9.24
C PHE A 46 0.17 -13.79 -7.80
N MET A 47 -1.12 -14.05 -7.59
CA MET A 47 -1.68 -14.28 -6.26
C MET A 47 -1.09 -15.54 -5.62
N ASP A 48 -0.93 -16.62 -6.39
CA ASP A 48 -0.33 -17.86 -5.91
C ASP A 48 1.14 -17.66 -5.52
N LEU A 49 1.90 -16.88 -6.28
CA LEU A 49 3.27 -16.51 -5.93
C LEU A 49 3.33 -15.72 -4.61
N LEU A 50 2.42 -14.77 -4.39
CA LEU A 50 2.33 -14.02 -3.15
C LEU A 50 1.95 -14.91 -1.94
N ILE A 51 1.19 -15.99 -2.18
CA ILE A 51 0.83 -16.96 -1.15
C ILE A 51 1.99 -17.91 -0.84
N GLN A 52 2.71 -18.36 -1.83
CA GLN A 52 3.77 -19.37 -1.68
C GLN A 52 5.09 -18.81 -1.16
N LYS A 53 5.46 -17.60 -1.61
CA LYS A 53 6.76 -17.01 -1.25
C LYS A 53 6.68 -16.27 0.08
N ASN A 54 7.75 -16.37 0.85
CA ASN A 54 7.96 -15.59 2.05
C ASN A 54 8.93 -14.43 1.74
N ASN A 55 8.83 -13.34 2.53
CA ASN A 55 9.70 -12.18 2.36
C ASN A 55 9.67 -11.59 0.93
N VAL A 56 8.57 -10.97 0.58
CA VAL A 56 8.31 -10.42 -0.76
C VAL A 56 8.48 -8.90 -0.77
N ILE A 57 9.07 -8.37 -1.84
CA ILE A 57 8.90 -7.01 -2.32
C ILE A 57 8.02 -7.12 -3.57
N CYS A 58 6.85 -6.51 -3.53
CA CYS A 58 5.86 -6.60 -4.59
C CYS A 58 5.84 -5.31 -5.41
N ILE A 59 5.94 -5.43 -6.73
CA ILE A 59 5.69 -4.36 -7.69
C ILE A 59 4.39 -4.70 -8.42
N PHE A 60 3.35 -3.89 -8.20
CA PHE A 60 2.01 -4.17 -8.66
C PHE A 60 1.50 -3.07 -9.59
N ASP A 61 1.33 -3.40 -10.85
CA ASP A 61 0.68 -2.56 -11.84
C ASP A 61 -0.84 -2.77 -11.74
N VAL A 62 -1.55 -1.73 -11.29
CA VAL A 62 -2.99 -1.81 -11.03
C VAL A 62 -3.87 -1.54 -12.25
N ASP A 63 -3.30 -1.10 -13.36
CA ASP A 63 -4.08 -0.78 -14.55
C ASP A 63 -4.78 -2.03 -15.10
N ASN A 64 -6.06 -1.88 -15.43
CA ASN A 64 -6.95 -2.96 -15.91
C ASN A 64 -7.24 -4.06 -14.86
N ILE A 65 -6.86 -3.85 -13.60
CA ILE A 65 -7.21 -4.76 -12.50
C ILE A 65 -8.42 -4.20 -11.75
N SER A 66 -9.45 -5.01 -11.58
CA SER A 66 -10.65 -4.59 -10.84
C SER A 66 -10.30 -4.20 -9.40
N ILE A 67 -11.00 -3.19 -8.86
CA ILE A 67 -10.80 -2.72 -7.46
C ILE A 67 -10.89 -3.87 -6.47
N LYS A 68 -11.81 -4.82 -6.67
CA LYS A 68 -11.95 -6.02 -5.84
C LYS A 68 -10.67 -6.88 -5.83
N ASN A 69 -10.01 -7.02 -6.96
CA ASN A 69 -8.75 -7.76 -7.06
C ASN A 69 -7.59 -6.98 -6.47
N GLN A 70 -7.55 -5.66 -6.63
CA GLN A 70 -6.57 -4.81 -5.96
C GLN A 70 -6.69 -4.91 -4.43
N GLU A 71 -7.91 -4.87 -3.88
CA GLU A 71 -8.17 -5.06 -2.45
C GLU A 71 -7.67 -6.41 -1.93
N LYS A 72 -7.79 -7.49 -2.72
CA LYS A 72 -7.24 -8.80 -2.36
C LYS A 72 -5.72 -8.74 -2.20
N VAL A 73 -5.01 -8.12 -3.16
CA VAL A 73 -3.55 -7.94 -3.10
C VAL A 73 -3.16 -7.12 -1.87
N PHE A 74 -3.80 -5.97 -1.65
CA PHE A 74 -3.49 -5.11 -0.51
C PHE A 74 -3.76 -5.79 0.83
N SER A 75 -4.84 -6.55 0.94
CA SER A 75 -5.17 -7.32 2.14
C SER A 75 -4.15 -8.43 2.39
N LEU A 76 -3.73 -9.14 1.35
CA LEU A 76 -2.74 -10.20 1.45
C LEU A 76 -1.36 -9.64 1.86
N ILE A 77 -0.93 -8.54 1.24
CA ILE A 77 0.34 -7.86 1.58
C ILE A 77 0.33 -7.42 3.04
N ARG A 78 -0.75 -6.82 3.52
CA ARG A 78 -0.86 -6.40 4.94
C ARG A 78 -0.87 -7.57 5.91
N ALA A 79 -1.52 -8.66 5.54
CA ALA A 79 -1.63 -9.83 6.41
C ALA A 79 -0.32 -10.63 6.53
N ARG A 80 0.48 -10.70 5.47
CA ARG A 80 1.66 -11.56 5.39
C ARG A 80 2.98 -10.82 5.38
N PHE A 81 2.99 -9.60 4.88
CA PHE A 81 4.19 -8.79 4.70
C PHE A 81 3.99 -7.43 5.36
N SER A 82 5.04 -6.63 5.48
CA SER A 82 4.88 -5.24 5.91
C SER A 82 4.36 -4.38 4.76
N GLU A 83 3.64 -3.30 5.06
CA GLU A 83 3.18 -2.33 4.05
C GLU A 83 4.35 -1.77 3.22
N SER A 84 5.56 -1.66 3.82
CA SER A 84 6.80 -1.31 3.12
C SER A 84 7.26 -2.31 2.07
N SER A 85 6.49 -3.37 1.80
CA SER A 85 6.79 -4.37 0.77
C SER A 85 6.12 -4.10 -0.56
N LEU A 86 5.27 -3.09 -0.68
CA LEU A 86 4.42 -2.88 -1.85
C LEU A 86 4.74 -1.56 -2.55
N MET A 87 5.15 -1.64 -3.80
CA MET A 87 5.17 -0.55 -4.76
C MET A 87 4.03 -0.71 -5.76
N VAL A 88 3.24 0.33 -5.95
CA VAL A 88 2.15 0.34 -6.92
C VAL A 88 2.48 1.28 -8.08
N LEU A 89 2.23 0.79 -9.30
CA LEU A 89 2.30 1.58 -10.52
C LEU A 89 0.89 1.78 -11.08
N TRP A 90 0.59 2.99 -11.54
CA TRP A 90 -0.72 3.32 -12.09
C TRP A 90 -0.64 4.41 -13.15
N LYS A 91 -1.66 4.48 -14.02
CA LYS A 91 -1.74 5.45 -15.12
C LYS A 91 -2.79 6.52 -14.83
N GLY A 92 -2.73 7.21 -13.75
CA GLY A 92 -3.74 8.22 -13.43
C GLY A 92 -3.14 9.57 -13.05
N SER A 93 -4.00 10.57 -12.91
CA SER A 93 -3.62 11.86 -12.33
C SER A 93 -3.50 11.73 -10.81
N GLU A 94 -2.60 12.48 -10.21
CA GLU A 94 -2.36 12.48 -8.76
C GLU A 94 -3.53 13.08 -7.94
N LEU A 95 -4.64 13.40 -8.59
CA LEU A 95 -5.81 13.99 -7.97
C LEU A 95 -6.99 13.02 -7.99
N GLY A 96 -7.61 12.79 -6.84
CA GLY A 96 -8.87 12.08 -6.72
C GLY A 96 -8.90 10.93 -5.72
N PHE A 97 -10.11 10.41 -5.51
CA PHE A 97 -10.40 9.36 -4.54
C PHE A 97 -9.56 8.08 -4.76
N TYR A 98 -9.36 7.69 -6.02
CA TYR A 98 -8.64 6.48 -6.36
C TYR A 98 -7.14 6.59 -6.07
N HIS A 99 -6.52 7.74 -6.33
CA HIS A 99 -5.13 8.00 -5.96
C HIS A 99 -4.93 7.85 -4.44
N ASN A 100 -5.79 8.45 -3.64
CA ASN A 100 -5.70 8.37 -2.18
C ASN A 100 -5.98 6.96 -1.66
N PHE A 101 -6.87 6.21 -2.32
CA PHE A 101 -7.06 4.79 -2.03
C PHE A 101 -5.77 4.00 -2.26
N LEU A 102 -5.08 4.21 -3.37
CA LEU A 102 -3.82 3.56 -3.66
C LEU A 102 -2.74 3.98 -2.65
N GLN A 103 -2.60 5.28 -2.41
CA GLN A 103 -1.60 5.84 -1.50
C GLN A 103 -1.75 5.33 -0.07
N SER A 104 -2.97 5.15 0.42
CA SER A 104 -3.23 4.61 1.77
C SER A 104 -2.93 3.11 1.91
N ASN A 105 -2.74 2.38 0.82
CA ASN A 105 -2.55 0.93 0.81
C ASN A 105 -1.16 0.49 0.34
N THR A 106 -0.25 1.42 0.05
CA THR A 106 1.06 1.12 -0.52
C THR A 106 2.16 1.93 0.17
N ALA A 107 3.35 1.37 0.21
CA ALA A 107 4.54 2.07 0.68
C ALA A 107 5.08 3.05 -0.38
N SER A 108 4.81 2.80 -1.63
CA SER A 108 5.30 3.61 -2.74
C SER A 108 4.31 3.56 -3.89
N LEU A 109 3.67 4.69 -4.15
CA LEU A 109 2.80 4.90 -5.31
C LEU A 109 3.55 5.72 -6.35
N LEU A 110 3.65 5.20 -7.57
CA LEU A 110 4.31 5.86 -8.68
C LEU A 110 3.38 5.95 -9.89
N SER A 111 3.37 7.10 -10.55
CA SER A 111 2.76 7.22 -11.86
C SER A 111 3.60 6.49 -12.91
N LYS A 112 2.97 5.91 -13.92
CA LYS A 112 3.67 5.31 -15.06
C LYS A 112 4.36 6.34 -15.96
N SER A 113 4.12 7.64 -15.74
CA SER A 113 4.81 8.73 -16.43
C SER A 113 6.18 9.07 -15.83
N VAL A 114 6.52 8.50 -14.67
CA VAL A 114 7.84 8.72 -14.05
C VAL A 114 8.96 8.05 -14.84
N THR A 115 10.15 8.56 -14.68
CA THR A 115 11.36 8.02 -15.34
C THR A 115 11.76 6.65 -14.77
N MET A 116 12.47 5.87 -15.57
CA MET A 116 13.07 4.60 -15.11
C MET A 116 14.01 4.80 -13.92
N CYS A 117 14.69 5.95 -13.86
CA CYS A 117 15.58 6.31 -12.76
C CYS A 117 14.79 6.47 -11.44
N GLU A 118 13.62 7.11 -11.48
CA GLU A 118 12.77 7.27 -10.28
C GLU A 118 12.24 5.92 -9.77
N ILE A 119 11.83 5.03 -10.68
CA ILE A 119 11.44 3.66 -10.32
C ILE A 119 12.61 2.91 -9.66
N SER A 120 13.81 3.02 -10.24
CA SER A 120 15.03 2.39 -9.73
C SER A 120 15.37 2.91 -8.32
N ASN A 121 15.36 4.24 -8.12
CA ASN A 121 15.65 4.85 -6.83
C ASN A 121 14.63 4.41 -5.77
N LYS A 122 13.36 4.37 -6.12
CA LYS A 122 12.30 3.96 -5.20
C LYS A 122 12.38 2.48 -4.83
N LEU A 123 12.74 1.62 -5.79
CA LEU A 123 12.98 0.20 -5.52
C LEU A 123 14.19 0.01 -4.60
N HIS A 124 15.28 0.75 -4.84
CA HIS A 124 16.46 0.75 -3.99
C HIS A 124 16.12 1.17 -2.54
N ASP A 125 15.31 2.21 -2.35
CA ASP A 125 14.85 2.63 -1.03
C ASP A 125 14.06 1.51 -0.31
N LEU A 126 13.15 0.82 -1.01
CA LEU A 126 12.40 -0.30 -0.46
C LEU A 126 13.33 -1.45 -0.03
N VAL A 127 14.33 -1.76 -0.82
CA VAL A 127 15.33 -2.79 -0.48
C VAL A 127 16.13 -2.37 0.75
N LYS A 128 16.57 -1.12 0.85
CA LYS A 128 17.30 -0.60 2.01
C LYS A 128 16.48 -0.63 3.30
N ILE A 129 15.21 -0.24 3.24
CA ILE A 129 14.31 -0.29 4.40
C ILE A 129 14.19 -1.74 4.91
N LYS A 130 14.06 -2.71 4.01
CA LYS A 130 13.97 -4.13 4.37
C LYS A 130 15.25 -4.64 5.03
N ASN A 131 16.42 -4.19 4.59
CA ASN A 131 17.68 -4.58 5.18
C ASN A 131 17.82 -4.05 6.61
N LYS A 132 17.48 -2.78 6.85
CA LYS A 132 17.49 -2.18 8.19
C LYS A 132 16.55 -2.87 9.18
N ILE A 133 15.36 -3.29 8.74
CA ILE A 133 14.39 -4.01 9.57
C ILE A 133 14.91 -5.40 9.97
N LYS A 134 15.76 -6.01 9.16
CA LYS A 134 16.37 -7.32 9.46
C LYS A 134 17.46 -7.21 10.53
N GLU A 135 18.26 -6.15 10.49
CA GLU A 135 19.33 -5.88 11.46
C GLU A 135 18.79 -5.50 12.85
N SER A 136 17.59 -4.92 12.90
CA SER A 136 16.94 -4.48 14.16
C SER A 136 16.03 -5.52 14.82
N LYS A 137 15.90 -6.75 14.28
CA LYS A 137 15.04 -7.79 14.83
C LYS A 137 15.61 -8.52 16.04
N ASP A 138 16.84 -8.21 16.49
CA ASP A 138 17.41 -8.78 17.71
C ASP A 138 17.05 -8.05 19.01
N THR A 139 16.35 -6.93 18.94
CA THR A 139 15.86 -6.23 20.14
C THR A 139 14.54 -5.54 19.90
N SER A 140 13.55 -5.99 20.69
CA SER A 140 12.30 -5.30 21.03
C SER A 140 11.11 -5.36 20.07
N LYS A 141 10.03 -5.85 20.67
CA LYS A 141 8.61 -5.76 20.30
C LYS A 141 8.27 -4.48 19.51
N THR A 142 7.94 -4.65 18.24
CA THR A 142 7.37 -3.59 17.41
C THR A 142 5.99 -3.21 17.95
N ARG A 143 5.92 -2.05 18.57
CA ARG A 143 4.65 -1.32 18.73
C ARG A 143 4.12 -1.03 17.34
N ASP A 144 2.88 -1.45 17.07
CA ASP A 144 2.06 -0.89 16.01
C ASP A 144 2.18 0.64 16.04
N LYS A 145 2.94 1.20 15.10
CA LYS A 145 2.81 2.62 14.77
C LYS A 145 1.57 2.77 13.89
N THR A 146 0.41 2.62 14.51
CA THR A 146 -0.79 3.29 14.03
C THR A 146 -0.43 4.77 14.04
N ILE A 147 -0.36 5.37 12.87
CA ILE A 147 -0.25 6.82 12.72
C ILE A 147 -1.40 7.39 13.53
N ALA A 148 -1.09 7.98 14.68
CA ALA A 148 -2.04 8.71 15.48
C ALA A 148 -2.32 10.03 14.74
N ILE A 149 -3.18 9.96 13.72
CA ILE A 149 -3.66 11.11 13.00
C ILE A 149 -4.58 11.86 13.97
N HIS A 150 -4.04 12.94 14.56
CA HIS A 150 -4.79 13.99 15.26
C HIS A 150 -5.78 13.52 16.34
N GLY A 151 -5.32 12.82 17.37
CA GLY A 151 -6.13 12.55 18.57
C GLY A 151 -7.33 11.62 18.36
N LEU A 152 -7.39 10.87 17.25
CA LEU A 152 -8.39 9.84 17.03
C LEU A 152 -8.08 8.60 17.87
N THR A 153 -9.13 7.98 18.42
CA THR A 153 -8.99 6.64 19.00
C THR A 153 -8.70 5.62 17.92
N GLN A 154 -8.13 4.48 18.27
CA GLN A 154 -7.87 3.38 17.33
C GLN A 154 -9.14 3.00 16.53
N ARG A 155 -10.30 3.01 17.19
CA ARG A 155 -11.58 2.68 16.53
C ARG A 155 -12.03 3.76 15.56
N GLN A 156 -11.86 5.03 15.92
CA GLN A 156 -12.13 6.16 15.04
C GLN A 156 -11.20 6.14 13.82
N SER A 157 -9.93 5.80 14.00
CA SER A 157 -8.97 5.66 12.88
C SER A 157 -9.38 4.55 11.90
N GLN A 158 -9.88 3.41 12.40
CA GLN A 158 -10.43 2.35 11.56
C GLN A 158 -11.66 2.82 10.78
N VAL A 159 -12.59 3.53 11.44
CA VAL A 159 -13.79 4.08 10.80
C VAL A 159 -13.41 5.13 9.77
N LEU A 160 -12.49 6.06 10.10
CA LEU A 160 -11.96 7.07 9.17
C LEU A 160 -11.44 6.42 7.89
N LYS A 161 -10.64 5.36 8.02
CA LYS A 161 -10.10 4.61 6.88
C LYS A 161 -11.20 4.14 5.92
N PHE A 162 -12.29 3.60 6.45
CA PHE A 162 -13.40 3.12 5.63
C PHE A 162 -14.26 4.26 5.06
N ILE A 163 -14.39 5.39 5.77
CA ILE A 163 -15.03 6.61 5.23
C ILE A 163 -14.23 7.11 4.01
N MET A 164 -12.90 7.15 4.12
CA MET A 164 -12.01 7.57 3.02
C MET A 164 -12.09 6.62 1.82
N LEU A 165 -12.44 5.36 2.03
CA LEU A 165 -12.74 4.38 0.97
C LEU A 165 -14.17 4.50 0.39
N GLY A 166 -14.93 5.54 0.78
CA GLY A 166 -16.30 5.77 0.29
C GLY A 166 -17.36 4.80 0.82
N MET A 167 -17.04 4.00 1.84
CA MET A 167 -17.97 3.01 2.38
C MET A 167 -19.11 3.68 3.15
N ASN A 168 -20.32 3.15 2.97
CA ASN A 168 -21.47 3.55 3.75
C ASN A 168 -21.48 2.92 5.17
N ASN A 169 -22.36 3.40 6.06
CA ASN A 169 -22.38 2.95 7.46
C ASN A 169 -22.61 1.44 7.59
N LYS A 170 -23.47 0.86 6.77
CA LYS A 170 -23.78 -0.57 6.83
C LYS A 170 -22.59 -1.44 6.43
N GLU A 171 -21.83 -1.01 5.42
CA GLU A 171 -20.61 -1.70 4.98
C GLU A 171 -19.52 -1.64 6.05
N ILE A 172 -19.32 -0.46 6.65
CA ILE A 172 -18.36 -0.26 7.75
C ILE A 172 -18.76 -1.10 8.96
N ALA A 173 -20.04 -1.07 9.34
CA ALA A 173 -20.58 -1.83 10.45
C ALA A 173 -20.31 -3.33 10.29
N ARG A 174 -20.59 -3.88 9.10
CA ARG A 174 -20.32 -5.28 8.76
C ARG A 174 -18.83 -5.63 8.84
N LYS A 175 -17.95 -4.77 8.28
CA LYS A 175 -16.49 -4.99 8.31
C LYS A 175 -15.89 -4.94 9.71
N LEU A 176 -16.47 -4.11 10.57
CA LEU A 176 -15.94 -3.87 11.91
C LEU A 176 -16.66 -4.68 13.00
N GLY A 177 -17.75 -5.42 12.67
CA GLY A 177 -18.54 -6.19 13.63
C GLY A 177 -19.25 -5.31 14.67
N ILE A 178 -19.76 -4.13 14.27
CA ILE A 178 -20.47 -3.17 15.13
C ILE A 178 -21.78 -2.73 14.49
N SER A 179 -22.62 -2.00 15.25
CA SER A 179 -23.87 -1.50 14.72
C SER A 179 -23.70 -0.26 13.83
N ASP A 180 -24.65 -0.03 12.90
CA ASP A 180 -24.72 1.18 12.08
C ASP A 180 -24.76 2.46 12.94
N LYS A 181 -25.47 2.41 14.09
CA LYS A 181 -25.53 3.51 15.05
C LYS A 181 -24.14 3.83 15.62
N THR A 182 -23.37 2.80 15.95
CA THR A 182 -22.00 2.95 16.45
C THR A 182 -21.08 3.56 15.41
N VAL A 183 -21.20 3.14 14.14
CA VAL A 183 -20.47 3.74 13.02
C VAL A 183 -20.85 5.22 12.86
N SER A 184 -22.15 5.54 12.92
CA SER A 184 -22.64 6.92 12.83
C SER A 184 -22.05 7.79 13.94
N ALA A 185 -22.03 7.33 15.19
CA ALA A 185 -21.43 8.04 16.31
C ALA A 185 -19.92 8.27 16.10
N HIS A 186 -19.19 7.27 15.61
CA HIS A 186 -17.78 7.45 15.27
C HIS A 186 -17.59 8.47 14.14
N ARG A 187 -18.44 8.48 13.11
CA ARG A 187 -18.41 9.47 12.02
C ARG A 187 -18.59 10.90 12.54
N THR A 188 -19.61 11.12 13.37
CA THR A 188 -19.84 12.42 13.98
C THR A 188 -18.61 12.88 14.76
N ASN A 189 -18.11 12.06 15.65
CA ASN A 189 -16.90 12.38 16.43
C ASN A 189 -15.67 12.66 15.57
N ILE A 190 -15.53 11.97 14.42
CA ILE A 190 -14.45 12.23 13.46
C ILE A 190 -14.68 13.59 12.79
N TYR A 191 -15.90 13.87 12.32
CA TYR A 191 -16.23 15.16 11.67
C TYR A 191 -15.99 16.33 12.60
N ASP A 192 -16.37 16.21 13.87
CA ASP A 192 -16.14 17.23 14.89
C ASP A 192 -14.65 17.47 15.11
N LYS A 193 -13.85 16.41 15.24
CA LYS A 193 -12.39 16.51 15.42
C LYS A 193 -11.66 17.17 14.24
N TYR A 194 -12.14 16.97 13.04
CA TYR A 194 -11.61 17.60 11.82
C TYR A 194 -12.26 18.94 11.50
N ASN A 195 -13.25 19.35 12.32
CA ASN A 195 -14.06 20.55 12.09
C ASN A 195 -14.68 20.60 10.68
N VAL A 196 -15.35 19.51 10.30
CA VAL A 196 -16.01 19.34 8.99
C VAL A 196 -17.44 18.85 9.16
N LYS A 197 -18.32 19.16 8.21
CA LYS A 197 -19.76 18.84 8.29
C LYS A 197 -20.13 17.53 7.58
N ASN A 198 -19.27 17.00 6.72
CA ASN A 198 -19.60 15.83 5.89
C ASN A 198 -18.33 15.10 5.42
N ALA A 199 -18.55 13.96 4.74
CA ALA A 199 -17.47 13.14 4.22
C ALA A 199 -16.60 13.85 3.18
N ILE A 200 -17.18 14.76 2.38
CA ILE A 200 -16.46 15.53 1.36
C ILE A 200 -15.48 16.50 2.05
N GLY A 201 -15.98 17.26 3.04
CA GLY A 201 -15.13 18.15 3.84
C GLY A 201 -14.03 17.41 4.58
N LEU A 202 -14.35 16.23 5.16
CA LEU A 202 -13.37 15.36 5.80
C LEU A 202 -12.28 14.93 4.83
N TYR A 203 -12.66 14.56 3.62
CA TYR A 203 -11.75 14.15 2.56
C TYR A 203 -10.73 15.24 2.23
N TYR A 204 -11.18 16.48 2.01
CA TYR A 204 -10.29 17.62 1.75
C TYR A 204 -9.36 17.89 2.94
N LYS A 205 -9.89 17.86 4.15
CA LYS A 205 -9.12 18.18 5.37
C LYS A 205 -8.04 17.14 5.68
N VAL A 206 -8.34 15.85 5.49
CA VAL A 206 -7.37 14.78 5.67
C VAL A 206 -6.26 14.86 4.63
N ASN A 207 -6.59 15.22 3.39
CA ASN A 207 -5.61 15.38 2.32
C ASN A 207 -4.71 16.60 2.51
N GLU A 208 -5.24 17.73 2.98
CA GLU A 208 -4.42 18.90 3.36
C GLU A 208 -3.40 18.55 4.44
N ALA A 209 -3.82 17.80 5.47
CA ALA A 209 -2.94 17.41 6.58
C ALA A 209 -1.84 16.40 6.19
N MET A 210 -1.97 15.73 5.03
CA MET A 210 -0.94 14.82 4.50
C MET A 210 0.05 15.51 3.56
N LEU A 211 -0.19 16.77 3.18
CA LEU A 211 0.68 17.56 2.31
C LEU A 211 1.66 18.46 3.09
N HIS A 212 1.55 18.49 4.42
CA HIS A 212 2.43 19.18 5.35
C HIS A 212 3.10 18.19 6.33
#